data_fbaeab672d18274b1f8987caeabca4d7
#
_entry.id   fbaeab672d18274b1f8987caeabca4d7
#
_cell.length_a   1.000
_cell.length_b   1.000
_cell.length_c   1.000
_cell.angle_alpha   90.00
_cell.angle_beta   90.00
_cell.angle_gamma   90.00
#
_symmetry.space_group_name_H-M   'P 1'
#
loop_
_entity.id
_entity.type
_entity.pdbx_description
1 polymer ?
#
loop_
_entity_poly.entity_id
_entity_poly.type
_entity_poly.pdbx_seq_one_letter_code
_entity_poly.pdbx_strand_id
1 'polypeptide(L)'
;MCGRFAQPRSSEELARIFHARPAADLAGNQFNVAPTDEVAAVVEHHGERIVDAFRWGLVPFYAKTSKGAARLINARAETVETSPAFRTAF
;
A
#
# COMPACT_ATOMS: atom_id res chain seq x y z
N MET A 1 3.76 8.99 13.75
CA MET A 1 2.96 8.52 12.60
C MET A 1 3.67 8.91 11.30
N CYS A 2 3.58 8.04 10.30
CA CYS A 2 4.22 8.30 9.01
C CYS A 2 3.33 9.15 8.13
N GLY A 3 3.87 10.24 7.60
CA GLY A 3 3.18 11.09 6.63
C GLY A 3 3.85 11.07 5.26
N ARG A 4 5.09 10.56 5.18
CA ARG A 4 5.86 10.40 3.95
C ARG A 4 6.92 9.32 4.12
N PHE A 5 7.36 8.74 3.01
CA PHE A 5 8.48 7.80 3.02
C PHE A 5 9.18 7.81 1.66
N ALA A 6 10.30 7.08 1.58
CA ALA A 6 11.05 6.92 0.34
C ALA A 6 10.97 5.48 -0.13
N GLN A 7 10.80 5.30 -1.44
CA GLN A 7 10.81 3.99 -2.09
C GLN A 7 11.80 4.04 -3.27
N PRO A 8 13.12 3.86 -3.00
CA PRO A 8 14.12 4.00 -4.04
C PRO A 8 14.19 2.82 -5.03
N ARG A 9 13.69 1.65 -4.63
CA ARG A 9 13.79 0.44 -5.45
C ARG A 9 12.65 0.33 -6.43
N SER A 10 12.96 -0.20 -7.63
CA SER A 10 11.94 -0.50 -8.65
C SER A 10 11.12 -1.72 -8.26
N SER A 11 9.98 -1.90 -8.91
CA SER A 11 9.15 -3.10 -8.72
C SER A 11 9.91 -4.37 -9.12
N GLU A 12 10.78 -4.30 -10.13
CA GLU A 12 11.62 -5.42 -10.56
C GLU A 12 12.62 -5.83 -9.48
N GLU A 13 13.29 -4.85 -8.83
CA GLU A 13 14.21 -5.11 -7.72
C GLU A 13 13.48 -5.72 -6.52
N LEU A 14 12.30 -5.20 -6.18
CA LEU A 14 11.49 -5.74 -5.10
C LEU A 14 11.05 -7.18 -5.40
N ALA A 15 10.69 -7.47 -6.64
CA ALA A 15 10.31 -8.81 -7.05
C ALA A 15 11.46 -9.80 -6.84
N ARG A 16 12.70 -9.42 -7.15
CA ARG A 16 13.87 -10.27 -6.92
C ARG A 16 14.13 -10.48 -5.42
N ILE A 17 14.08 -9.42 -4.62
CA ILE A 17 14.36 -9.48 -3.18
C ILE A 17 13.36 -10.37 -2.45
N PHE A 18 12.09 -10.26 -2.80
CA PHE A 18 11.01 -10.95 -2.09
C PHE A 18 10.54 -12.23 -2.79
N HIS A 19 11.23 -12.66 -3.86
CA HIS A 19 10.84 -13.84 -4.65
C HIS A 19 9.38 -13.74 -5.11
N ALA A 20 9.03 -12.58 -5.67
CA ALA A 20 7.68 -12.26 -6.10
C ALA A 20 7.61 -12.08 -7.62
N ARG A 21 6.41 -12.25 -8.19
CA ARG A 21 6.16 -11.96 -9.59
C ARG A 21 5.83 -10.47 -9.75
N PRO A 22 6.50 -9.73 -10.66
CA PRO A 22 6.14 -8.34 -10.89
C PRO A 22 4.82 -8.25 -11.66
N ALA A 23 3.84 -7.56 -11.07
CA ALA A 23 2.55 -7.30 -11.71
C ALA A 23 2.39 -5.83 -12.11
N ALA A 24 3.29 -4.96 -11.65
CA ALA A 24 3.32 -3.54 -12.01
C ALA A 24 4.74 -3.15 -12.40
N ASP A 25 4.86 -2.12 -13.22
CA ASP A 25 6.14 -1.60 -13.67
C ASP A 25 6.38 -0.21 -13.08
N LEU A 26 6.94 -0.18 -11.86
CA LEU A 26 7.31 1.05 -11.18
C LEU A 26 8.82 1.19 -11.17
N ALA A 27 9.30 2.31 -11.69
CA ALA A 27 10.73 2.54 -11.89
C ALA A 27 11.55 2.69 -10.59
N GLY A 28 10.91 3.01 -9.49
CA GLY A 28 11.63 3.36 -8.27
C GLY A 28 12.00 4.84 -8.27
N ASN A 29 13.06 5.20 -7.53
CA ASN A 29 13.50 6.59 -7.37
C ASN A 29 12.42 7.50 -6.77
N GLN A 30 11.53 6.93 -5.99
CA GLN A 30 10.49 7.70 -5.28
C GLN A 30 11.04 8.09 -3.91
N PHE A 31 11.70 9.23 -3.84
CA PHE A 31 12.34 9.69 -2.60
C PHE A 31 11.41 10.50 -1.70
N ASN A 32 10.20 10.79 -2.15
CA ASN A 32 9.24 11.60 -1.40
C ASN A 32 7.82 11.12 -1.70
N VAL A 33 7.48 9.95 -1.19
CA VAL A 33 6.15 9.37 -1.38
C VAL A 33 5.16 10.03 -0.42
N ALA A 34 4.08 10.53 -0.96
CA ALA A 34 3.02 11.20 -0.22
C ALA A 34 1.74 10.35 -0.21
N PRO A 35 0.83 10.59 0.75
CA PRO A 35 -0.50 9.98 0.69
C PRO A 35 -1.16 10.20 -0.68
N THR A 36 -1.87 9.19 -1.16
CA THR A 36 -2.51 9.09 -2.45
C THR A 36 -1.60 8.80 -3.65
N ASP A 37 -0.28 8.79 -3.45
CA ASP A 37 0.63 8.33 -4.49
C ASP A 37 0.54 6.82 -4.67
N GLU A 38 0.85 6.35 -5.88
CA GLU A 38 1.01 4.91 -6.13
C GLU A 38 2.37 4.44 -5.66
N VAL A 39 2.38 3.30 -4.97
CA VAL A 39 3.60 2.69 -4.45
C VAL A 39 3.61 1.20 -4.79
N ALA A 40 4.81 0.65 -4.94
CA ALA A 40 4.95 -0.79 -5.08
C ALA A 40 4.80 -1.45 -3.71
N ALA A 41 4.03 -2.52 -3.66
CA ALA A 41 3.88 -3.33 -2.45
C ALA A 41 3.93 -4.80 -2.81
N VAL A 42 4.52 -5.59 -1.93
CA VAL A 42 4.55 -7.05 -2.06
C VAL A 42 3.34 -7.59 -1.31
N VAL A 43 2.50 -8.31 -2.02
CA VAL A 43 1.31 -8.96 -1.43
C VAL A 43 1.31 -10.44 -1.77
N GLU A 44 0.68 -11.23 -0.93
CA GLU A 44 0.45 -12.64 -1.20
C GLU A 44 -1.00 -12.85 -1.58
N HIS A 45 -1.21 -13.51 -2.70
CA HIS A 45 -2.53 -13.77 -3.23
C HIS A 45 -2.58 -15.20 -3.77
N HIS A 46 -3.48 -16.01 -3.22
CA HIS A 46 -3.58 -17.43 -3.58
C HIS A 46 -2.25 -18.18 -3.49
N GLY A 47 -1.48 -17.91 -2.45
CA GLY A 47 -0.19 -18.56 -2.22
C GLY A 47 0.95 -18.03 -3.09
N GLU A 48 0.71 -17.04 -3.93
CA GLU A 48 1.70 -16.43 -4.79
C GLU A 48 2.04 -15.02 -4.29
N ARG A 49 3.34 -14.70 -4.25
CA ARG A 49 3.78 -13.33 -3.96
C ARG A 49 3.82 -12.52 -5.24
N ILE A 50 3.23 -11.35 -5.21
CA ILE A 50 3.26 -10.43 -6.34
C ILE A 50 3.68 -9.03 -5.86
N VAL A 51 4.37 -8.30 -6.74
CA VAL A 51 4.65 -6.87 -6.55
C VAL A 51 3.68 -6.11 -7.43
N ASP A 52 2.81 -5.33 -6.81
CA ASP A 52 1.79 -4.59 -7.55
C ASP A 52 1.76 -3.13 -7.07
N ALA A 53 1.10 -2.28 -7.82
CA ALA A 53 0.95 -0.88 -7.50
C ALA A 53 -0.30 -0.66 -6.65
N PHE A 54 -0.13 0.04 -5.55
CA PHE A 54 -1.23 0.37 -4.65
C PHE A 54 -1.19 1.85 -4.33
N ARG A 55 -2.36 2.44 -4.19
CA ARG A 55 -2.48 3.82 -3.76
C ARG A 55 -2.35 3.87 -2.23
N TRP A 56 -1.50 4.73 -1.73
CA TRP A 56 -1.36 4.91 -0.28
C TRP A 56 -2.57 5.65 0.29
N GLY A 57 -3.31 4.96 1.10
CA GLY A 57 -4.54 5.45 1.72
C GLY A 57 -5.66 4.45 1.55
N LEU A 58 -6.26 4.04 2.66
CA LEU A 58 -7.34 3.06 2.64
C LEU A 58 -8.63 3.69 2.19
N VAL A 59 -9.32 3.04 1.26
CA VAL A 59 -10.71 3.36 0.92
C VAL A 59 -11.60 2.33 1.62
N PRO A 60 -12.32 2.70 2.70
CA PRO A 60 -13.17 1.74 3.39
C PRO A 60 -14.27 1.21 2.48
N PHE A 61 -14.75 0.00 2.76
CA PHE A 61 -15.79 -0.63 1.93
C PHE A 61 -17.09 0.19 1.83
N TYR A 62 -17.39 0.97 2.85
CA TYR A 62 -18.60 1.79 2.87
C TYR A 62 -18.42 3.15 2.17
N ALA A 63 -17.21 3.49 1.74
CA ALA A 63 -16.95 4.78 1.11
C ALA A 63 -17.52 4.82 -0.31
N LYS A 64 -18.18 5.91 -0.67
CA LYS A 64 -18.72 6.10 -2.02
C LYS A 64 -17.68 6.64 -2.99
N THR A 65 -16.63 7.27 -2.47
CA THR A 65 -15.54 7.86 -3.28
C THR A 65 -14.22 7.64 -2.57
N SER A 66 -13.12 7.87 -3.29
CA SER A 66 -11.76 7.79 -2.71
C SER A 66 -11.30 9.07 -2.01
N LYS A 67 -12.16 10.09 -1.91
CA LYS A 67 -11.77 11.41 -1.38
C LYS A 67 -11.24 11.39 0.04
N GLY A 68 -11.73 10.48 0.89
CA GLY A 68 -11.29 10.37 2.29
C GLY A 68 -10.02 9.56 2.49
N ALA A 69 -9.48 8.92 1.46
CA ALA A 69 -8.36 7.98 1.59
C ALA A 69 -7.09 8.65 2.13
N ALA A 70 -6.87 9.92 1.84
CA ALA A 70 -5.71 10.65 2.33
C ALA A 70 -5.67 10.78 3.86
N ARG A 71 -6.78 10.57 4.55
CA ARG A 71 -6.87 10.61 6.01
C ARG A 71 -6.62 9.25 6.65
N LEU A 72 -6.74 8.17 5.89
CA LEU A 72 -6.62 6.79 6.37
C LEU A 72 -5.29 6.20 5.92
N ILE A 73 -4.20 6.88 6.30
CA ILE A 73 -2.84 6.51 5.90
C ILE A 73 -2.08 5.76 6.99
N ASN A 74 -2.61 5.75 8.21
CA ASN A 74 -2.04 5.03 9.35
C ASN A 74 -3.15 4.35 10.12
N ALA A 75 -2.87 3.19 10.67
CA ALA A 75 -3.77 2.46 11.56
C ALA A 75 -3.10 2.23 12.90
N ARG A 76 -3.85 2.37 13.99
CA ARG A 76 -3.35 2.05 15.33
C ARG A 76 -3.50 0.57 15.60
N ALA A 77 -2.43 -0.07 16.05
CA ALA A 77 -2.46 -1.49 16.37
C ALA A 77 -3.54 -1.84 17.40
N GLU A 78 -3.77 -0.92 18.36
CA GLU A 78 -4.74 -1.14 19.45
C GLU A 78 -6.19 -1.21 18.98
N THR A 79 -6.52 -0.62 17.84
CA THR A 79 -7.90 -0.51 17.36
C THR A 79 -8.11 -0.98 15.92
N VAL A 80 -7.07 -1.43 15.22
CA VAL A 80 -7.15 -1.78 13.79
C VAL A 80 -8.22 -2.83 13.49
N GLU A 81 -8.39 -3.80 14.38
CA GLU A 81 -9.35 -4.89 14.17
C GLU A 81 -10.80 -4.49 14.51
N THR A 82 -11.01 -3.41 15.24
CA THR A 82 -12.34 -2.96 15.67
C THR A 82 -12.77 -1.65 15.02
N SER A 83 -11.84 -0.84 14.55
CA SER A 83 -12.14 0.45 13.92
C SER A 83 -13.03 0.24 12.69
N PRO A 84 -14.14 0.99 12.54
CA PRO A 84 -15.02 0.83 11.37
C PRO A 84 -14.31 0.97 10.03
N ALA A 85 -13.31 1.85 9.94
CA ALA A 85 -12.58 2.07 8.70
C ALA A 85 -11.67 0.89 8.33
N PHE A 86 -11.06 0.21 9.29
CA PHE A 86 -10.02 -0.79 9.06
C PHE A 86 -10.45 -2.24 9.29
N ARG A 87 -11.47 -2.48 10.12
CA ARG A 87 -11.81 -3.84 10.57
C ARG A 87 -12.10 -4.82 9.44
N THR A 88 -12.74 -4.36 8.36
CA THR A 88 -13.08 -5.23 7.23
C THR A 88 -11.84 -5.59 6.41
N ALA A 89 -10.90 -4.65 6.28
CA ALA A 89 -9.65 -4.88 5.56
C ALA A 89 -8.64 -5.69 6.37
N PHE A 90 -8.75 -5.63 7.69
CA PHE A 90 -7.86 -6.38 8.58
C PHE A 90 -8.18 -7.86 8.58
#